data_9000bee9bd66a173888724223af7f0e1
#
_entry.id   9000bee9bd66a173888724223af7f0e1
#
_cell.length_a   1.000
_cell.length_b   1.000
_cell.length_c   1.000
_cell.angle_alpha   90.00
_cell.angle_beta   90.00
_cell.angle_gamma   90.00
#
_symmetry.space_group_name_H-M   'P 1'
#
loop_
_entity.id
_entity.type
_entity.pdbx_description
1 polymer ?
#
loop_
_entity_poly.entity_id
_entity_poly.type
_entity_poly.pdbx_seq_one_letter_code
_entity_poly.pdbx_strand_id
1 'polypeptide(L)'
;MVYIIIAILVILISSAFVYFKPKETQTKNIFNAEYYRGLNYLLNNEEDKAFKIFTALMDVDSSTIETHLALGGLYRKRGEFDKAILIHQNLLSRPTLELELKNQALYELAKDFYSAGLYDRAEKIFKNLSEIKVYKQSSLEYLLKIFEQTKDWNKSIEFIKTLDSSNINNIKTENLLAQYYCEVSDNYVKESQFEKAIAISKKALKINSKCIRANLQLAKYYAKSDINFSIQYYNAVINQNHIFGAYVVDKILDLGKNINNSDALLNSMLSFATNSKLPFIPNIYLFLHYKKDNISAKNYIDSFDLNNSKNSFLISHTLATVLPQEDKSLIINNISNSYEKIFTKSLQFICNNCGYKSHILNWFCPSCNSWECIAPRSTIDIIEDGKTNESN
;
A
#
# COMPACT_ATOMS: atom_id res chain seq x y z
N MET A 1 25.33 -84.55 -14.04
CA MET A 1 25.71 -83.85 -12.76
C MET A 1 26.05 -82.37 -12.94
N VAL A 2 26.92 -82.00 -13.88
CA VAL A 2 27.36 -80.60 -14.06
C VAL A 2 26.20 -79.65 -14.38
N TYR A 3 25.25 -80.01 -15.24
CA TYR A 3 24.08 -79.19 -15.58
C TYR A 3 23.10 -78.97 -14.43
N ILE A 4 23.02 -79.86 -13.47
CA ILE A 4 22.17 -79.70 -12.28
C ILE A 4 22.79 -78.71 -11.30
N ILE A 5 24.13 -78.69 -11.17
CA ILE A 5 24.85 -77.81 -10.33
C ILE A 5 24.74 -76.33 -10.88
N ILE A 6 24.84 -76.22 -12.21
CA ILE A 6 24.69 -74.92 -12.89
C ILE A 6 23.26 -74.35 -12.71
N ALA A 7 22.25 -75.20 -12.84
CA ALA A 7 20.85 -74.77 -12.63
C ALA A 7 20.58 -74.34 -11.19
N ILE A 8 21.14 -75.06 -10.20
CA ILE A 8 21.02 -74.63 -8.78
C ILE A 8 21.75 -73.29 -8.51
N LEU A 9 22.93 -73.10 -9.10
CA LEU A 9 23.68 -71.85 -8.97
C LEU A 9 22.93 -70.68 -9.60
N VAL A 10 22.30 -70.83 -10.76
CA VAL A 10 21.48 -69.78 -11.40
C VAL A 10 20.24 -69.44 -10.56
N ILE A 11 19.59 -70.46 -9.97
CA ILE A 11 18.45 -70.25 -9.07
C ILE A 11 18.88 -69.50 -7.78
N LEU A 12 20.02 -69.85 -7.20
CA LEU A 12 20.55 -69.20 -6.01
C LEU A 12 20.96 -67.72 -6.31
N ILE A 13 21.60 -67.43 -7.44
CA ILE A 13 21.97 -66.12 -7.87
C ILE A 13 20.70 -65.30 -8.17
N SER A 14 19.71 -65.82 -8.85
CA SER A 14 18.46 -65.13 -9.11
C SER A 14 17.65 -64.86 -7.84
N SER A 15 17.62 -65.82 -6.89
CA SER A 15 16.96 -65.61 -5.60
C SER A 15 17.70 -64.55 -4.74
N ALA A 16 19.03 -64.57 -4.74
CA ALA A 16 19.84 -63.50 -4.10
C ALA A 16 19.60 -62.14 -4.74
N PHE A 17 19.50 -62.04 -6.08
CA PHE A 17 19.22 -60.81 -6.78
C PHE A 17 17.81 -60.26 -6.48
N VAL A 18 16.82 -61.09 -6.29
CA VAL A 18 15.47 -60.72 -5.85
C VAL A 18 15.46 -60.31 -4.38
N TYR A 19 16.24 -60.97 -3.54
CA TYR A 19 16.33 -60.67 -2.11
C TYR A 19 17.14 -59.40 -1.82
N PHE A 20 18.13 -59.11 -2.64
CA PHE A 20 18.95 -57.87 -2.56
C PHE A 20 18.45 -56.73 -3.42
N LYS A 21 17.26 -56.85 -4.04
CA LYS A 21 16.65 -55.73 -4.72
C LYS A 21 16.39 -54.64 -3.68
N PRO A 22 17.02 -53.43 -3.82
CA PRO A 22 16.93 -52.44 -2.77
C PRO A 22 15.46 -52.01 -2.57
N LYS A 23 15.05 -51.93 -1.31
CA LYS A 23 13.75 -51.36 -0.89
C LYS A 23 13.54 -49.89 -1.28
N GLU A 24 14.47 -49.32 -2.05
CA GLU A 24 14.50 -47.87 -2.43
C GLU A 24 13.27 -47.43 -3.22
N THR A 25 12.65 -48.29 -3.99
CA THR A 25 11.52 -47.90 -4.83
C THR A 25 10.22 -47.71 -4.05
N GLN A 26 10.01 -48.43 -2.96
CA GLN A 26 8.79 -48.28 -2.15
C GLN A 26 8.84 -47.05 -1.25
N THR A 27 9.97 -46.74 -0.66
CA THR A 27 10.15 -45.54 0.18
C THR A 27 10.05 -44.25 -0.64
N LYS A 28 10.59 -44.24 -1.86
CA LYS A 28 10.51 -43.10 -2.78
C LYS A 28 9.09 -42.79 -3.24
N ASN A 29 8.27 -43.82 -3.46
CA ASN A 29 6.87 -43.68 -3.86
C ASN A 29 5.99 -43.17 -2.71
N ILE A 30 6.21 -43.64 -1.48
CA ILE A 30 5.51 -43.16 -0.28
C ILE A 30 5.88 -41.70 0.03
N PHE A 31 7.15 -41.36 -0.06
CA PHE A 31 7.63 -39.99 0.11
C PHE A 31 6.94 -39.03 -0.86
N ASN A 32 6.91 -39.35 -2.14
CA ASN A 32 6.25 -38.53 -3.14
C ASN A 32 4.76 -38.33 -2.84
N ALA A 33 4.04 -39.36 -2.42
CA ALA A 33 2.61 -39.27 -2.08
C ALA A 33 2.35 -38.32 -0.90
N GLU A 34 3.12 -38.45 0.18
CA GLU A 34 3.00 -37.58 1.35
C GLU A 34 3.43 -36.12 1.04
N TYR A 35 4.47 -35.95 0.22
CA TYR A 35 4.90 -34.63 -0.24
C TYR A 35 3.78 -33.91 -1.02
N TYR A 36 3.16 -34.61 -2.01
CA TYR A 36 2.01 -34.04 -2.75
C TYR A 36 0.80 -33.78 -1.86
N ARG A 37 0.57 -34.62 -0.84
CA ARG A 37 -0.48 -34.39 0.16
C ARG A 37 -0.20 -33.10 0.96
N GLY A 38 1.04 -32.88 1.35
CA GLY A 38 1.48 -31.64 2.00
C GLY A 38 1.25 -30.40 1.11
N LEU A 39 1.60 -30.49 -0.18
CA LEU A 39 1.34 -29.42 -1.16
C LEU A 39 -0.15 -29.13 -1.33
N ASN A 40 -1.00 -30.17 -1.39
CA ASN A 40 -2.45 -30.00 -1.49
C ASN A 40 -3.02 -29.27 -0.27
N TYR A 41 -2.52 -29.53 0.93
CA TYR A 41 -2.92 -28.78 2.11
C TYR A 41 -2.49 -27.30 2.03
N LEU A 42 -1.31 -27.01 1.46
CA LEU A 42 -0.89 -25.60 1.21
C LEU A 42 -1.83 -24.89 0.23
N LEU A 43 -2.20 -25.56 -0.86
CA LEU A 43 -3.12 -24.99 -1.86
C LEU A 43 -4.51 -24.72 -1.29
N ASN A 44 -4.94 -25.50 -0.30
CA ASN A 44 -6.22 -25.35 0.40
C ASN A 44 -6.13 -24.40 1.62
N ASN A 45 -5.02 -23.69 1.82
CA ASN A 45 -4.76 -22.85 2.99
C ASN A 45 -4.81 -23.58 4.35
N GLU A 46 -4.58 -24.90 4.36
CA GLU A 46 -4.54 -25.75 5.56
C GLU A 46 -3.09 -25.87 6.09
N GLU A 47 -2.47 -24.75 6.45
CA GLU A 47 -1.03 -24.67 6.76
C GLU A 47 -0.59 -25.58 7.91
N ASP A 48 -1.43 -25.77 8.95
CA ASP A 48 -1.09 -26.64 10.08
C ASP A 48 -0.99 -28.12 9.70
N LYS A 49 -1.82 -28.57 8.76
CA LYS A 49 -1.75 -29.96 8.25
C LYS A 49 -0.53 -30.15 7.36
N ALA A 50 -0.24 -29.16 6.49
CA ALA A 50 0.95 -29.16 5.66
C ALA A 50 2.23 -29.20 6.52
N PHE A 51 2.28 -28.37 7.58
CA PHE A 51 3.40 -28.31 8.50
C PHE A 51 3.71 -29.67 9.14
N LYS A 52 2.67 -30.36 9.66
CA LYS A 52 2.84 -31.70 10.27
C LYS A 52 3.43 -32.70 9.28
N ILE A 53 2.96 -32.69 8.04
CA ILE A 53 3.45 -33.61 6.99
C ILE A 53 4.91 -33.30 6.65
N PHE A 54 5.25 -32.04 6.36
CA PHE A 54 6.61 -31.67 5.97
C PHE A 54 7.62 -31.89 7.11
N THR A 55 7.21 -31.68 8.37
CA THR A 55 8.08 -32.00 9.53
C THR A 55 8.33 -33.50 9.60
N ALA A 56 7.31 -34.33 9.44
CA ALA A 56 7.47 -35.80 9.44
C ALA A 56 8.34 -36.31 8.26
N LEU A 57 8.23 -35.66 7.10
CA LEU A 57 9.06 -35.99 5.94
C LEU A 57 10.54 -35.62 6.15
N MET A 58 10.84 -34.55 6.88
CA MET A 58 12.22 -34.20 7.25
C MET A 58 12.85 -35.22 8.19
N ASP A 59 12.08 -35.76 9.13
CA ASP A 59 12.55 -36.78 10.06
C ASP A 59 12.88 -38.10 9.34
N VAL A 60 12.15 -38.41 8.24
CA VAL A 60 12.34 -39.62 7.43
C VAL A 60 13.46 -39.46 6.39
N ASP A 61 13.53 -38.29 5.72
CA ASP A 61 14.51 -38.02 4.67
C ASP A 61 15.00 -36.59 4.72
N SER A 62 16.09 -36.37 5.49
CA SER A 62 16.75 -35.07 5.60
C SER A 62 17.45 -34.61 4.32
N SER A 63 17.52 -35.48 3.27
CA SER A 63 18.18 -35.14 2.01
C SER A 63 17.29 -34.34 1.05
N THR A 64 15.99 -34.28 1.30
CA THR A 64 15.03 -33.74 0.35
C THR A 64 15.00 -32.22 0.41
N ILE A 65 15.50 -31.60 -0.65
CA ILE A 65 15.68 -30.16 -0.77
C ILE A 65 14.33 -29.43 -0.80
N GLU A 66 13.38 -29.98 -1.57
CA GLU A 66 12.04 -29.41 -1.72
C GLU A 66 11.28 -29.34 -0.39
N THR A 67 11.45 -30.36 0.45
CA THR A 67 10.84 -30.38 1.80
C THR A 67 11.42 -29.29 2.68
N HIS A 68 12.75 -29.05 2.62
CA HIS A 68 13.38 -27.98 3.38
C HIS A 68 12.89 -26.60 2.91
N LEU A 69 12.79 -26.38 1.59
CA LEU A 69 12.28 -25.13 1.03
C LEU A 69 10.82 -24.89 1.44
N ALA A 70 9.97 -25.92 1.37
CA ALA A 70 8.56 -25.82 1.76
C ALA A 70 8.41 -25.55 3.27
N LEU A 71 9.14 -26.27 4.11
CA LEU A 71 9.08 -26.09 5.57
C LEU A 71 9.63 -24.75 6.02
N GLY A 72 10.75 -24.29 5.45
CA GLY A 72 11.27 -22.94 5.71
C GLY A 72 10.25 -21.87 5.35
N GLY A 73 9.60 -22.00 4.18
CA GLY A 73 8.52 -21.10 3.77
C GLY A 73 7.33 -21.08 4.74
N LEU A 74 6.96 -22.24 5.31
CA LEU A 74 5.90 -22.34 6.33
C LEU A 74 6.30 -21.66 7.65
N TYR A 75 7.54 -21.88 8.12
CA TYR A 75 8.04 -21.17 9.30
C TYR A 75 7.99 -19.64 9.10
N ARG A 76 8.40 -19.15 7.93
CA ARG A 76 8.30 -17.71 7.59
C ARG A 76 6.86 -17.21 7.67
N LYS A 77 5.88 -17.93 7.09
CA LYS A 77 4.46 -17.57 7.15
C LYS A 77 3.92 -17.51 8.59
N ARG A 78 4.41 -18.37 9.47
CA ARG A 78 4.07 -18.39 10.90
C ARG A 78 4.77 -17.31 11.72
N GLY A 79 5.67 -16.52 11.11
CA GLY A 79 6.48 -15.53 11.81
C GLY A 79 7.66 -16.11 12.58
N GLU A 80 7.95 -17.42 12.43
CA GLU A 80 9.07 -18.11 13.07
C GLU A 80 10.35 -17.95 12.23
N PHE A 81 10.78 -16.70 12.05
CA PHE A 81 11.82 -16.31 11.08
C PHE A 81 13.17 -16.97 11.37
N ASP A 82 13.56 -17.10 12.64
CA ASP A 82 14.84 -17.73 13.01
C ASP A 82 14.90 -19.19 12.54
N LYS A 83 13.81 -19.93 12.65
CA LYS A 83 13.74 -21.31 12.18
C LYS A 83 13.77 -21.40 10.66
N ALA A 84 13.07 -20.48 9.96
CA ALA A 84 13.11 -20.41 8.50
C ALA A 84 14.54 -20.14 8.02
N ILE A 85 15.22 -19.14 8.59
CA ILE A 85 16.61 -18.80 8.29
C ILE A 85 17.53 -20.00 8.52
N LEU A 86 17.40 -20.67 9.66
CA LEU A 86 18.24 -21.83 10.00
C LEU A 86 18.09 -22.96 8.98
N ILE A 87 16.86 -23.28 8.58
CA ILE A 87 16.56 -24.33 7.58
C ILE A 87 17.20 -24.00 6.24
N HIS A 88 17.00 -22.80 5.73
CA HIS A 88 17.54 -22.43 4.42
C HIS A 88 19.07 -22.26 4.46
N GLN A 89 19.66 -21.83 5.58
CA GLN A 89 21.12 -21.83 5.75
C GLN A 89 21.71 -23.24 5.79
N ASN A 90 21.08 -24.17 6.52
CA ASN A 90 21.49 -25.56 6.56
C ASN A 90 21.43 -26.21 5.17
N LEU A 91 20.41 -25.88 4.38
CA LEU A 91 20.31 -26.32 2.99
C LEU A 91 21.50 -25.81 2.16
N LEU A 92 21.84 -24.52 2.29
CA LEU A 92 22.94 -23.88 1.56
C LEU A 92 24.33 -24.39 1.97
N SER A 93 24.48 -24.95 3.19
CA SER A 93 25.74 -25.53 3.66
C SER A 93 26.09 -26.88 3.01
N ARG A 94 25.18 -27.48 2.25
CA ARG A 94 25.40 -28.79 1.59
C ARG A 94 26.37 -28.68 0.41
N PRO A 95 27.49 -29.43 0.38
CA PRO A 95 28.51 -29.29 -0.66
C PRO A 95 28.03 -29.70 -2.06
N THR A 96 27.05 -30.61 -2.11
CA THR A 96 26.54 -31.23 -3.36
C THR A 96 25.32 -30.52 -3.94
N LEU A 97 24.95 -29.33 -3.40
CA LEU A 97 23.78 -28.60 -3.86
C LEU A 97 24.04 -28.01 -5.26
N GLU A 98 23.19 -28.40 -6.22
CA GLU A 98 23.25 -27.87 -7.60
C GLU A 98 23.03 -26.35 -7.61
N LEU A 99 23.63 -25.66 -8.59
CA LEU A 99 23.63 -24.20 -8.67
C LEU A 99 22.23 -23.62 -8.73
N GLU A 100 21.31 -24.26 -9.45
CA GLU A 100 19.91 -23.80 -9.57
C GLU A 100 19.18 -23.87 -8.21
N LEU A 101 19.30 -24.99 -7.52
CA LEU A 101 18.73 -25.20 -6.19
C LEU A 101 19.39 -24.29 -5.14
N LYS A 102 20.70 -24.03 -5.29
CA LYS A 102 21.39 -23.05 -4.45
C LYS A 102 20.83 -21.64 -4.62
N ASN A 103 20.56 -21.23 -5.86
CA ASN A 103 19.95 -19.92 -6.13
C ASN A 103 18.52 -19.84 -5.58
N GLN A 104 17.74 -20.93 -5.68
CA GLN A 104 16.41 -21.00 -5.10
C GLN A 104 16.46 -20.91 -3.56
N ALA A 105 17.36 -21.63 -2.92
CA ALA A 105 17.56 -21.58 -1.47
C ALA A 105 18.03 -20.17 -1.01
N LEU A 106 18.93 -19.53 -1.77
CA LEU A 106 19.34 -18.15 -1.54
C LEU A 106 18.16 -17.16 -1.66
N TYR A 107 17.30 -17.36 -2.65
CA TYR A 107 16.11 -16.52 -2.82
C TYR A 107 15.15 -16.67 -1.64
N GLU A 108 14.88 -17.89 -1.17
CA GLU A 108 14.04 -18.13 0.02
C GLU A 108 14.69 -17.56 1.29
N LEU A 109 16.01 -17.73 1.48
CA LEU A 109 16.74 -17.13 2.60
C LEU A 109 16.68 -15.60 2.59
N ALA A 110 16.77 -14.98 1.42
CA ALA A 110 16.63 -13.51 1.30
C ALA A 110 15.23 -13.05 1.71
N LYS A 111 14.19 -13.81 1.36
CA LYS A 111 12.81 -13.56 1.81
C LYS A 111 12.66 -13.72 3.34
N ASP A 112 13.36 -14.70 3.94
CA ASP A 112 13.36 -14.86 5.40
C ASP A 112 14.00 -13.65 6.08
N PHE A 113 15.17 -13.21 5.59
CA PHE A 113 15.83 -12.01 6.11
C PHE A 113 14.96 -10.76 5.95
N TYR A 114 14.30 -10.60 4.79
CA TYR A 114 13.36 -9.50 4.59
C TYR A 114 12.22 -9.54 5.60
N SER A 115 11.60 -10.70 5.80
CA SER A 115 10.48 -10.87 6.73
C SER A 115 10.89 -10.69 8.19
N ALA A 116 12.14 -11.02 8.54
CA ALA A 116 12.73 -10.80 9.84
C ALA A 116 13.19 -9.34 10.07
N GLY A 117 13.06 -8.45 9.08
CA GLY A 117 13.55 -7.06 9.18
C GLY A 117 15.08 -6.92 9.03
N LEU A 118 15.80 -7.99 8.68
CA LEU A 118 17.24 -8.01 8.47
C LEU A 118 17.58 -7.52 7.05
N TYR A 119 17.19 -6.27 6.75
CA TYR A 119 17.19 -5.69 5.40
C TYR A 119 18.57 -5.68 4.74
N ASP A 120 19.66 -5.39 5.49
CA ASP A 120 21.02 -5.38 4.94
C ASP A 120 21.45 -6.75 4.39
N ARG A 121 21.06 -7.83 5.08
CA ARG A 121 21.35 -9.20 4.63
C ARG A 121 20.52 -9.58 3.43
N ALA A 122 19.24 -9.23 3.43
CA ALA A 122 18.33 -9.45 2.31
C ALA A 122 18.79 -8.68 1.07
N GLU A 123 19.15 -7.38 1.21
CA GLU A 123 19.64 -6.53 0.11
C GLU A 123 20.84 -7.16 -0.61
N LYS A 124 21.83 -7.64 0.17
CA LYS A 124 23.04 -8.25 -0.38
C LYS A 124 22.73 -9.47 -1.25
N ILE A 125 21.81 -10.33 -0.80
CA ILE A 125 21.45 -11.55 -1.55
C ILE A 125 20.61 -11.17 -2.78
N PHE A 126 19.60 -10.30 -2.63
CA PHE A 126 18.78 -9.88 -3.77
C PHE A 126 19.58 -9.14 -4.85
N LYS A 127 20.61 -8.35 -4.48
CA LYS A 127 21.52 -7.75 -5.47
C LYS A 127 22.22 -8.81 -6.33
N ASN A 128 22.76 -9.85 -5.70
CA ASN A 128 23.41 -10.95 -6.44
C ASN A 128 22.41 -11.72 -7.32
N LEU A 129 21.19 -11.99 -6.80
CA LEU A 129 20.16 -12.70 -7.54
C LEU A 129 19.56 -11.86 -8.69
N SER A 130 19.62 -10.53 -8.63
CA SER A 130 19.13 -9.66 -9.69
C SER A 130 19.94 -9.76 -10.99
N GLU A 131 21.16 -10.31 -10.94
CA GLU A 131 21.98 -10.60 -12.13
C GLU A 131 21.55 -11.90 -12.82
N ILE A 132 20.76 -12.74 -12.16
CA ILE A 132 20.29 -14.03 -12.67
C ILE A 132 18.91 -13.84 -13.32
N LYS A 133 18.80 -14.12 -14.62
CA LYS A 133 17.60 -13.85 -15.43
C LYS A 133 16.29 -14.32 -14.78
N VAL A 134 16.28 -15.52 -14.19
CA VAL A 134 15.08 -16.12 -13.55
C VAL A 134 14.63 -15.34 -12.31
N TYR A 135 15.57 -14.82 -11.51
CA TYR A 135 15.31 -14.12 -10.26
C TYR A 135 15.32 -12.61 -10.39
N LYS A 136 15.73 -12.07 -11.57
CA LYS A 136 15.93 -10.64 -11.78
C LYS A 136 14.74 -9.82 -11.34
N GLN A 137 13.58 -10.07 -11.92
CA GLN A 137 12.36 -9.29 -11.68
C GLN A 137 11.96 -9.28 -10.20
N SER A 138 11.83 -10.48 -9.60
CA SER A 138 11.41 -10.60 -8.21
C SER A 138 12.44 -10.03 -7.23
N SER A 139 13.73 -10.13 -7.52
CA SER A 139 14.79 -9.53 -6.70
C SER A 139 14.76 -8.01 -6.74
N LEU A 140 14.55 -7.41 -7.93
CA LEU A 140 14.40 -5.95 -8.07
C LEU A 140 13.20 -5.42 -7.29
N GLU A 141 12.07 -6.14 -7.29
CA GLU A 141 10.89 -5.79 -6.49
C GLU A 141 11.16 -5.83 -4.99
N TYR A 142 11.91 -6.84 -4.50
CA TYR A 142 12.30 -6.90 -3.09
C TYR A 142 13.30 -5.80 -2.71
N LEU A 143 14.27 -5.49 -3.59
CA LEU A 143 15.21 -4.38 -3.35
C LEU A 143 14.47 -3.05 -3.20
N LEU A 144 13.49 -2.79 -4.07
CA LEU A 144 12.67 -1.60 -3.96
C LEU A 144 11.91 -1.55 -2.64
N LYS A 145 11.26 -2.66 -2.24
CA LYS A 145 10.57 -2.77 -0.94
C LYS A 145 11.52 -2.54 0.24
N ILE A 146 12.76 -3.02 0.18
CA ILE A 146 13.76 -2.79 1.21
C ILE A 146 14.08 -1.30 1.34
N PHE A 147 14.33 -0.60 0.22
CA PHE A 147 14.64 0.83 0.24
C PHE A 147 13.45 1.66 0.74
N GLU A 148 12.22 1.26 0.42
CA GLU A 148 11.00 1.89 0.95
C GLU A 148 10.86 1.67 2.47
N GLN A 149 11.08 0.45 2.97
CA GLN A 149 11.00 0.13 4.40
C GLN A 149 12.08 0.84 5.22
N THR A 150 13.27 0.96 4.67
CA THR A 150 14.39 1.69 5.30
C THR A 150 14.28 3.20 5.10
N LYS A 151 13.29 3.69 4.29
CA LYS A 151 13.09 5.10 3.93
C LYS A 151 14.33 5.75 3.31
N ASP A 152 15.14 4.96 2.62
CA ASP A 152 16.30 5.45 1.86
C ASP A 152 15.86 5.93 0.47
N TRP A 153 15.17 7.08 0.46
CA TRP A 153 14.56 7.63 -0.74
C TRP A 153 15.58 7.97 -1.82
N ASN A 154 16.80 8.32 -1.45
CA ASN A 154 17.86 8.62 -2.41
C ASN A 154 18.28 7.34 -3.15
N LYS A 155 18.49 6.23 -2.43
CA LYS A 155 18.75 4.93 -3.06
C LYS A 155 17.56 4.47 -3.91
N SER A 156 16.32 4.66 -3.43
CA SER A 156 15.12 4.33 -4.19
C SER A 156 15.08 5.07 -5.54
N ILE A 157 15.39 6.38 -5.53
CA ILE A 157 15.42 7.23 -6.73
C ILE A 157 16.53 6.77 -7.69
N GLU A 158 17.73 6.55 -7.19
CA GLU A 158 18.85 6.08 -8.02
C GLU A 158 18.54 4.71 -8.60
N PHE A 159 18.04 3.81 -7.80
CA PHE A 159 17.69 2.46 -8.21
C PHE A 159 16.65 2.47 -9.34
N ILE A 160 15.54 3.20 -9.21
CA ILE A 160 14.52 3.28 -10.27
C ILE A 160 15.11 3.86 -11.57
N LYS A 161 15.99 4.84 -11.49
CA LYS A 161 16.63 5.42 -12.68
C LYS A 161 17.56 4.46 -13.42
N THR A 162 18.12 3.46 -12.72
CA THR A 162 18.95 2.42 -13.33
C THR A 162 18.14 1.30 -13.98
N LEU A 163 16.82 1.24 -13.68
CA LEU A 163 15.96 0.20 -14.22
C LEU A 163 15.44 0.61 -15.60
N ASP A 164 15.70 -0.23 -16.60
CA ASP A 164 15.04 -0.11 -17.88
C ASP A 164 13.54 -0.30 -17.72
N SER A 165 12.74 0.47 -18.45
CA SER A 165 11.27 0.40 -18.45
C SER A 165 10.70 -0.99 -18.76
N SER A 166 11.51 -1.88 -19.35
CA SER A 166 11.19 -3.29 -19.63
C SER A 166 11.37 -4.22 -18.43
N ASN A 167 12.06 -3.79 -17.36
CA ASN A 167 12.43 -4.64 -16.23
C ASN A 167 11.40 -4.65 -15.09
N ILE A 168 10.39 -3.78 -15.15
CA ILE A 168 9.34 -3.74 -14.13
C ILE A 168 7.99 -3.75 -14.84
N ASN A 169 7.50 -4.94 -15.15
CA ASN A 169 6.15 -5.14 -15.68
C ASN A 169 5.12 -4.58 -14.68
N ASN A 170 4.35 -3.56 -15.11
CA ASN A 170 3.23 -2.93 -14.38
C ASN A 170 3.54 -1.85 -13.32
N ILE A 171 4.77 -1.48 -13.02
CA ILE A 171 5.02 -0.33 -12.15
C ILE A 171 5.11 0.92 -13.04
N LYS A 172 4.21 1.88 -12.83
CA LYS A 172 4.35 3.22 -13.41
C LYS A 172 5.51 3.94 -12.70
N THR A 173 6.72 3.70 -13.19
CA THR A 173 7.97 4.19 -12.59
C THR A 173 7.98 5.70 -12.38
N GLU A 174 7.35 6.46 -13.27
CA GLU A 174 7.21 7.92 -13.16
C GLU A 174 6.40 8.34 -11.93
N ASN A 175 5.27 7.64 -11.67
CA ASN A 175 4.44 7.94 -10.49
C ASN A 175 5.21 7.65 -9.21
N LEU A 176 5.87 6.49 -9.14
CA LEU A 176 6.63 6.08 -7.98
C LEU A 176 7.82 7.01 -7.72
N LEU A 177 8.54 7.36 -8.78
CA LEU A 177 9.67 8.29 -8.71
C LEU A 177 9.23 9.69 -8.21
N ALA A 178 8.07 10.17 -8.66
CA ALA A 178 7.50 11.42 -8.17
C ALA A 178 7.17 11.35 -6.66
N GLN A 179 6.65 10.21 -6.16
CA GLN A 179 6.39 10.02 -4.73
C GLN A 179 7.68 10.04 -3.91
N TYR A 180 8.77 9.41 -4.38
CA TYR A 180 10.04 9.43 -3.68
C TYR A 180 10.64 10.84 -3.62
N TYR A 181 10.52 11.63 -4.71
CA TYR A 181 10.90 13.04 -4.64
C TYR A 181 10.06 13.83 -3.63
N CYS A 182 8.76 13.52 -3.49
CA CYS A 182 7.93 14.14 -2.45
C CYS A 182 8.40 13.75 -1.04
N GLU A 183 8.82 12.50 -0.81
CA GLU A 183 9.41 12.08 0.48
C GLU A 183 10.70 12.84 0.79
N VAL A 184 11.59 12.97 -0.19
CA VAL A 184 12.83 13.77 -0.05
C VAL A 184 12.50 15.23 0.26
N SER A 185 11.46 15.78 -0.39
CA SER A 185 10.99 17.15 -0.09
C SER A 185 10.52 17.31 1.36
N ASP A 186 9.72 16.35 1.86
CA ASP A 186 9.26 16.36 3.25
C ASP A 186 10.43 16.26 4.25
N ASN A 187 11.51 15.54 3.90
CA ASN A 187 12.72 15.51 4.73
C ASN A 187 13.41 16.87 4.76
N TYR A 188 13.54 17.59 3.64
CA TYR A 188 14.09 18.93 3.61
C TYR A 188 13.25 19.92 4.44
N VAL A 189 11.92 19.76 4.49
CA VAL A 189 11.06 20.58 5.36
C VAL A 189 11.36 20.33 6.83
N LYS A 190 11.57 19.07 7.25
CA LYS A 190 11.95 18.73 8.62
C LYS A 190 13.29 19.38 9.02
N GLU A 191 14.19 19.51 8.05
CA GLU A 191 15.48 20.20 8.22
C GLU A 191 15.39 21.74 8.06
N SER A 192 14.16 22.30 7.91
CA SER A 192 13.91 23.72 7.68
C SER A 192 14.52 24.28 6.38
N GLN A 193 14.83 23.42 5.39
CA GLN A 193 15.42 23.79 4.11
C GLN A 193 14.33 23.98 3.03
N PHE A 194 13.46 24.98 3.22
CA PHE A 194 12.26 25.16 2.40
C PHE A 194 12.53 25.39 0.90
N GLU A 195 13.60 26.12 0.54
CA GLU A 195 13.94 26.34 -0.87
C GLU A 195 14.30 25.04 -1.58
N LYS A 196 15.06 24.16 -0.91
CA LYS A 196 15.36 22.84 -1.46
C LYS A 196 14.11 21.98 -1.57
N ALA A 197 13.24 22.02 -0.56
CA ALA A 197 11.97 21.30 -0.60
C ALA A 197 11.11 21.71 -1.81
N ILE A 198 10.98 23.02 -2.07
CA ILE A 198 10.27 23.55 -3.25
C ILE A 198 10.93 23.05 -4.55
N ALA A 199 12.25 23.12 -4.64
CA ALA A 199 12.98 22.66 -5.85
C ALA A 199 12.77 21.18 -6.12
N ILE A 200 12.75 20.35 -5.08
CA ILE A 200 12.53 18.90 -5.18
C ILE A 200 11.07 18.57 -5.53
N SER A 201 10.08 19.25 -4.92
CA SER A 201 8.66 19.05 -5.29
C SER A 201 8.40 19.47 -6.74
N LYS A 202 9.06 20.52 -7.24
CA LYS A 202 9.02 20.89 -8.67
C LYS A 202 9.65 19.80 -9.57
N LYS A 203 10.70 19.11 -9.12
CA LYS A 203 11.25 17.94 -9.85
C LYS A 203 10.23 16.80 -9.92
N ALA A 204 9.49 16.54 -8.85
CA ALA A 204 8.41 15.55 -8.87
C ALA A 204 7.36 15.89 -9.94
N LEU A 205 6.94 17.14 -10.05
CA LEU A 205 5.99 17.60 -11.09
C LEU A 205 6.55 17.55 -12.51
N LYS A 206 7.87 17.72 -12.70
CA LYS A 206 8.49 17.54 -14.02
C LYS A 206 8.43 16.10 -14.50
N ILE A 207 8.47 15.13 -13.59
CA ILE A 207 8.41 13.70 -13.89
C ILE A 207 6.94 13.28 -14.07
N ASN A 208 6.10 13.66 -13.15
CA ASN A 208 4.66 13.41 -13.22
C ASN A 208 3.89 14.70 -12.96
N SER A 209 3.45 15.36 -14.03
CA SER A 209 2.68 16.61 -13.96
C SER A 209 1.34 16.47 -13.23
N LYS A 210 0.84 15.23 -13.06
CA LYS A 210 -0.41 14.91 -12.35
C LYS A 210 -0.19 14.45 -10.91
N CYS A 211 1.01 14.60 -10.35
CA CYS A 211 1.29 14.23 -8.97
C CYS A 211 0.56 15.17 -7.99
N ILE A 212 -0.54 14.67 -7.42
CA ILE A 212 -1.38 15.42 -6.46
C ILE A 212 -0.57 15.83 -5.23
N ARG A 213 0.24 14.90 -4.69
CA ARG A 213 1.07 15.16 -3.51
C ARG A 213 2.02 16.33 -3.71
N ALA A 214 2.73 16.37 -4.85
CA ALA A 214 3.67 17.44 -5.15
C ALA A 214 2.98 18.81 -5.26
N ASN A 215 1.78 18.87 -5.88
CA ASN A 215 0.97 20.07 -5.92
C ASN A 215 0.54 20.52 -4.51
N LEU A 216 0.09 19.60 -3.65
CA LEU A 216 -0.29 19.92 -2.27
C LEU A 216 0.91 20.40 -1.44
N GLN A 217 2.10 19.80 -1.63
CA GLN A 217 3.32 20.27 -0.97
C GLN A 217 3.68 21.70 -1.39
N LEU A 218 3.71 21.95 -2.70
CA LEU A 218 4.01 23.30 -3.20
C LEU A 218 2.99 24.32 -2.75
N ALA A 219 1.69 24.00 -2.80
CA ALA A 219 0.65 24.85 -2.27
C ALA A 219 0.91 25.23 -0.79
N LYS A 220 1.24 24.23 0.04
CA LYS A 220 1.56 24.44 1.46
C LYS A 220 2.82 25.27 1.65
N TYR A 221 3.87 25.05 0.85
CA TYR A 221 5.13 25.78 1.00
C TYR A 221 5.00 27.24 0.60
N TYR A 222 4.24 27.52 -0.47
CA TYR A 222 3.96 28.90 -0.91
C TYR A 222 2.92 29.64 -0.06
N ALA A 223 2.18 28.96 0.82
CA ALA A 223 1.11 29.57 1.61
C ALA A 223 1.53 30.82 2.43
N LYS A 224 2.80 30.87 2.84
CA LYS A 224 3.34 32.02 3.62
C LYS A 224 4.11 33.04 2.78
N SER A 225 4.68 32.62 1.64
CA SER A 225 5.56 33.46 0.81
C SER A 225 4.85 34.08 -0.39
N ASP A 226 3.96 33.30 -1.03
CA ASP A 226 3.20 33.73 -2.21
C ASP A 226 1.87 33.00 -2.28
N ILE A 227 0.83 33.68 -1.81
CA ILE A 227 -0.52 33.12 -1.74
C ILE A 227 -1.09 32.79 -3.13
N ASN A 228 -0.73 33.59 -4.16
CA ASN A 228 -1.23 33.35 -5.52
C ASN A 228 -0.70 32.03 -6.08
N PHE A 229 0.59 31.71 -5.90
CA PHE A 229 1.13 30.41 -6.26
C PHE A 229 0.52 29.29 -5.42
N SER A 230 0.29 29.50 -4.13
CA SER A 230 -0.39 28.52 -3.28
C SER A 230 -1.75 28.14 -3.85
N ILE A 231 -2.57 29.13 -4.23
CA ILE A 231 -3.90 28.93 -4.82
C ILE A 231 -3.80 28.22 -6.18
N GLN A 232 -2.84 28.58 -7.02
CA GLN A 232 -2.64 27.93 -8.31
C GLN A 232 -2.38 26.42 -8.14
N TYR A 233 -1.53 26.03 -7.21
CA TYR A 233 -1.24 24.62 -6.95
C TYR A 233 -2.45 23.89 -6.34
N TYR A 234 -3.22 24.50 -5.45
CA TYR A 234 -4.47 23.93 -4.96
C TYR A 234 -5.49 23.72 -6.09
N ASN A 235 -5.66 24.71 -6.97
CA ASN A 235 -6.54 24.60 -8.13
C ASN A 235 -6.07 23.48 -9.08
N ALA A 236 -4.76 23.28 -9.26
CA ALA A 236 -4.24 22.17 -10.02
C ALA A 236 -4.66 20.81 -9.43
N VAL A 237 -4.66 20.67 -8.10
CA VAL A 237 -5.16 19.44 -7.44
C VAL A 237 -6.63 19.19 -7.74
N ILE A 238 -7.47 20.23 -7.62
CA ILE A 238 -8.90 20.12 -7.89
C ILE A 238 -9.18 19.71 -9.33
N ASN A 239 -8.47 20.31 -10.29
CA ASN A 239 -8.60 19.98 -11.71
C ASN A 239 -8.11 18.56 -12.05
N GLN A 240 -7.13 18.05 -11.31
CA GLN A 240 -6.60 16.70 -11.51
C GLN A 240 -7.51 15.62 -10.91
N ASN A 241 -8.05 15.87 -9.72
CA ASN A 241 -8.91 14.93 -9.02
C ASN A 241 -9.88 15.67 -8.09
N HIS A 242 -11.13 15.78 -8.53
CA HIS A 242 -12.19 16.45 -7.81
C HIS A 242 -12.54 15.83 -6.44
N ILE A 243 -12.16 14.55 -6.19
CA ILE A 243 -12.35 13.91 -4.88
C ILE A 243 -11.56 14.65 -3.78
N PHE A 244 -10.39 15.22 -4.14
CA PHE A 244 -9.62 16.03 -3.21
C PHE A 244 -10.20 17.43 -3.00
N GLY A 245 -11.27 17.78 -3.71
CA GLY A 245 -11.87 19.13 -3.66
C GLY A 245 -12.25 19.56 -2.25
N ALA A 246 -12.95 18.72 -1.48
CA ALA A 246 -13.33 19.04 -0.10
C ALA A 246 -12.12 19.34 0.79
N TYR A 247 -11.09 18.50 0.70
CA TYR A 247 -9.85 18.67 1.45
C TYR A 247 -9.11 19.97 1.09
N VAL A 248 -9.11 20.33 -0.19
CA VAL A 248 -8.40 21.52 -0.71
C VAL A 248 -9.17 22.79 -0.43
N VAL A 249 -10.50 22.79 -0.56
CA VAL A 249 -11.36 23.95 -0.32
C VAL A 249 -11.15 24.52 1.08
N ASP A 250 -11.10 23.68 2.11
CA ASP A 250 -10.82 24.13 3.48
C ASP A 250 -9.47 24.86 3.59
N LYS A 251 -8.43 24.35 2.92
CA LYS A 251 -7.10 24.97 2.92
C LYS A 251 -7.09 26.32 2.21
N ILE A 252 -7.81 26.43 1.10
CA ILE A 252 -7.97 27.68 0.35
C ILE A 252 -8.76 28.70 1.19
N LEU A 253 -9.82 28.28 1.87
CA LEU A 253 -10.61 29.17 2.76
C LEU A 253 -9.77 29.73 3.89
N ASP A 254 -8.94 28.90 4.52
CA ASP A 254 -8.03 29.36 5.58
C ASP A 254 -7.03 30.41 5.07
N LEU A 255 -6.51 30.23 3.85
CA LEU A 255 -5.67 31.26 3.21
C LEU A 255 -6.47 32.54 2.91
N GLY A 256 -7.70 32.41 2.43
CA GLY A 256 -8.58 33.51 2.06
C GLY A 256 -8.97 34.42 3.23
N LYS A 257 -8.95 33.93 4.46
CA LYS A 257 -9.18 34.74 5.68
C LYS A 257 -8.15 35.88 5.82
N ASN A 258 -6.97 35.72 5.24
CA ASN A 258 -5.85 36.67 5.35
C ASN A 258 -5.66 37.53 4.11
N ILE A 259 -6.55 37.48 3.11
CA ILE A 259 -6.41 38.19 1.83
C ILE A 259 -7.50 39.27 1.70
N ASN A 260 -7.09 40.52 1.49
CA ASN A 260 -8.02 41.64 1.28
C ASN A 260 -8.71 41.62 -0.09
N ASN A 261 -8.17 40.91 -1.10
CA ASN A 261 -8.72 40.82 -2.46
C ASN A 261 -8.95 39.37 -2.84
N SER A 262 -10.16 38.88 -2.62
CA SER A 262 -10.52 37.44 -2.71
C SER A 262 -11.35 37.09 -3.94
N ASP A 263 -11.57 38.05 -4.88
CA ASP A 263 -12.49 37.81 -6.00
C ASP A 263 -11.99 36.70 -6.95
N ALA A 264 -10.69 36.63 -7.22
CA ALA A 264 -10.09 35.57 -8.01
C ALA A 264 -10.24 34.17 -7.32
N LEU A 265 -10.09 34.15 -5.99
CA LEU A 265 -10.29 32.96 -5.18
C LEU A 265 -11.75 32.51 -5.20
N LEU A 266 -12.67 33.47 -5.00
CA LEU A 266 -14.11 33.22 -5.04
C LEU A 266 -14.55 32.66 -6.39
N ASN A 267 -14.09 33.27 -7.48
CA ASN A 267 -14.43 32.84 -8.84
C ASN A 267 -13.90 31.42 -9.12
N SER A 268 -12.69 31.09 -8.66
CA SER A 268 -12.15 29.73 -8.81
C SER A 268 -12.95 28.70 -8.01
N MET A 269 -13.41 29.04 -6.82
CA MET A 269 -14.23 28.17 -5.99
C MET A 269 -15.66 28.01 -6.53
N LEU A 270 -16.27 29.08 -7.03
CA LEU A 270 -17.59 29.02 -7.66
C LEU A 270 -17.56 28.20 -8.96
N SER A 271 -16.53 28.40 -9.79
CA SER A 271 -16.37 27.57 -11.01
C SER A 271 -16.18 26.09 -10.68
N PHE A 272 -15.47 25.79 -9.60
CA PHE A 272 -15.31 24.42 -9.12
C PHE A 272 -16.64 23.84 -8.59
N ALA A 273 -17.38 24.60 -7.79
CA ALA A 273 -18.66 24.15 -7.23
C ALA A 273 -19.71 23.88 -8.32
N THR A 274 -19.72 24.68 -9.39
CA THR A 274 -20.63 24.48 -10.52
C THR A 274 -20.25 23.27 -11.39
N ASN A 275 -18.97 22.95 -11.48
CA ASN A 275 -18.46 21.86 -12.31
C ASN A 275 -18.35 20.50 -11.56
N SER A 276 -18.36 20.52 -10.23
CA SER A 276 -18.26 19.29 -9.43
C SER A 276 -19.64 18.78 -9.02
N LYS A 277 -19.85 17.48 -9.13
CA LYS A 277 -21.07 16.81 -8.62
C LYS A 277 -21.06 16.64 -7.09
N LEU A 278 -20.04 17.14 -6.40
CA LEU A 278 -19.85 16.94 -4.98
C LEU A 278 -20.42 18.12 -4.18
N PRO A 279 -21.16 17.89 -3.09
CA PRO A 279 -21.77 18.93 -2.28
C PRO A 279 -20.73 19.59 -1.37
N PHE A 280 -20.08 20.67 -1.83
CA PHE A 280 -19.25 21.55 -1.00
C PHE A 280 -20.05 22.71 -0.36
N ILE A 281 -21.33 22.48 -0.18
CA ILE A 281 -22.29 23.49 0.26
C ILE A 281 -21.84 24.21 1.52
N PRO A 282 -21.43 23.52 2.61
CA PRO A 282 -21.06 24.20 3.83
C PRO A 282 -19.89 25.16 3.64
N ASN A 283 -18.85 24.71 3.00
CA ASN A 283 -17.59 25.43 2.90
C ASN A 283 -17.73 26.70 2.06
N ILE A 284 -18.39 26.60 0.93
CA ILE A 284 -18.58 27.74 0.03
C ILE A 284 -19.58 28.74 0.61
N TYR A 285 -20.65 28.28 1.23
CA TYR A 285 -21.62 29.17 1.88
C TYR A 285 -20.98 29.93 3.03
N LEU A 286 -20.22 29.28 3.92
CA LEU A 286 -19.52 29.93 5.03
C LEU A 286 -18.51 30.97 4.53
N PHE A 287 -17.82 30.67 3.42
CA PHE A 287 -16.90 31.63 2.81
C PHE A 287 -17.63 32.88 2.28
N LEU A 288 -18.73 32.69 1.54
CA LEU A 288 -19.55 33.82 1.03
C LEU A 288 -20.14 34.64 2.17
N HIS A 289 -20.63 33.97 3.20
CA HIS A 289 -21.15 34.62 4.39
C HIS A 289 -20.07 35.42 5.15
N TYR A 290 -18.88 34.87 5.31
CA TYR A 290 -17.73 35.56 5.92
C TYR A 290 -17.33 36.79 5.17
N LYS A 291 -17.44 36.80 3.84
CA LYS A 291 -17.22 37.96 2.97
C LYS A 291 -18.36 38.99 2.97
N LYS A 292 -19.43 38.73 3.73
CA LYS A 292 -20.66 39.53 3.78
C LYS A 292 -21.41 39.64 2.44
N ASP A 293 -21.17 38.70 1.52
CA ASP A 293 -21.90 38.56 0.27
C ASP A 293 -23.12 37.68 0.45
N ASN A 294 -24.11 38.19 1.14
CA ASN A 294 -25.32 37.43 1.47
C ASN A 294 -26.18 37.08 0.24
N ILE A 295 -26.08 37.87 -0.84
CA ILE A 295 -26.83 37.65 -2.09
C ILE A 295 -26.27 36.42 -2.80
N SER A 296 -24.94 36.37 -3.00
CA SER A 296 -24.29 35.21 -3.61
C SER A 296 -24.41 33.98 -2.75
N ALA A 297 -24.35 34.07 -1.43
CA ALA A 297 -24.54 33.00 -0.50
C ALA A 297 -25.95 32.37 -0.62
N LYS A 298 -26.99 33.22 -0.69
CA LYS A 298 -28.37 32.80 -0.88
C LYS A 298 -28.56 32.14 -2.25
N ASN A 299 -28.12 32.79 -3.32
CA ASN A 299 -28.23 32.23 -4.68
C ASN A 299 -27.53 30.88 -4.82
N TYR A 300 -26.40 30.71 -4.12
CA TYR A 300 -25.66 29.44 -4.09
C TYR A 300 -26.49 28.32 -3.46
N ILE A 301 -27.11 28.58 -2.30
CA ILE A 301 -27.99 27.58 -1.64
C ILE A 301 -29.24 27.27 -2.48
N ASP A 302 -29.88 28.31 -3.02
CA ASP A 302 -31.09 28.16 -3.81
C ASP A 302 -30.86 27.39 -5.13
N SER A 303 -29.62 27.23 -5.57
CA SER A 303 -29.26 26.42 -6.74
C SER A 303 -29.33 24.90 -6.53
N PHE A 304 -29.46 24.44 -5.27
CA PHE A 304 -29.50 23.02 -4.95
C PHE A 304 -30.92 22.47 -4.83
N ASP A 305 -31.12 21.23 -5.30
CA ASP A 305 -32.38 20.53 -5.12
C ASP A 305 -32.60 20.13 -3.67
N LEU A 306 -33.56 20.78 -3.03
CA LEU A 306 -33.94 20.54 -1.63
C LEU A 306 -34.73 19.25 -1.42
N ASN A 307 -35.24 18.62 -2.49
CA ASN A 307 -35.90 17.31 -2.40
C ASN A 307 -34.88 16.19 -2.15
N ASN A 308 -33.60 16.46 -2.42
CA ASN A 308 -32.52 15.55 -2.05
C ASN A 308 -32.26 15.66 -0.55
N SER A 309 -32.57 14.62 0.22
CA SER A 309 -32.42 14.58 1.68
C SER A 309 -30.99 14.90 2.15
N LYS A 310 -29.97 14.53 1.36
CA LYS A 310 -28.56 14.80 1.66
C LYS A 310 -28.23 16.29 1.52
N ASN A 311 -28.69 16.93 0.47
CA ASN A 311 -28.52 18.38 0.27
C ASN A 311 -29.27 19.17 1.34
N SER A 312 -30.52 18.79 1.62
CA SER A 312 -31.35 19.42 2.64
C SER A 312 -30.68 19.36 4.02
N PHE A 313 -30.10 18.22 4.40
CA PHE A 313 -29.37 18.06 5.66
C PHE A 313 -28.14 18.96 5.73
N LEU A 314 -27.29 18.96 4.67
CA LEU A 314 -26.07 19.79 4.60
C LEU A 314 -26.40 21.30 4.64
N ILE A 315 -27.44 21.72 3.94
CA ILE A 315 -27.91 23.11 3.93
C ILE A 315 -28.42 23.51 5.32
N SER A 316 -29.24 22.68 5.94
CA SER A 316 -29.78 22.94 7.30
C SER A 316 -28.68 23.08 8.33
N HIS A 317 -27.68 22.17 8.27
CA HIS A 317 -26.51 22.26 9.15
C HIS A 317 -25.72 23.55 8.91
N THR A 318 -25.45 23.92 7.64
CA THR A 318 -24.71 25.12 7.27
C THR A 318 -25.40 26.37 7.77
N LEU A 319 -26.72 26.48 7.58
CA LEU A 319 -27.52 27.61 8.09
C LEU A 319 -27.48 27.68 9.61
N ALA A 320 -27.56 26.52 10.29
CA ALA A 320 -27.50 26.45 11.77
C ALA A 320 -26.15 26.95 12.33
N THR A 321 -25.03 26.77 11.60
CA THR A 321 -23.71 27.27 12.06
C THR A 321 -23.57 28.78 11.96
N VAL A 322 -24.33 29.42 11.06
CA VAL A 322 -24.24 30.86 10.76
C VAL A 322 -25.25 31.67 11.53
N LEU A 323 -26.39 31.10 11.91
CA LEU A 323 -27.42 31.79 12.68
C LEU A 323 -26.92 32.19 14.09
N PRO A 324 -27.32 33.38 14.62
CA PRO A 324 -27.06 33.75 16.01
C PRO A 324 -27.54 32.67 16.97
N GLN A 325 -26.84 32.50 18.08
CA GLN A 325 -27.20 31.46 19.05
C GLN A 325 -28.60 31.64 19.64
N GLU A 326 -29.07 32.90 19.77
CA GLU A 326 -30.39 33.25 20.27
C GLU A 326 -31.54 32.77 19.39
N ASP A 327 -31.28 32.60 18.07
CA ASP A 327 -32.29 32.19 17.08
C ASP A 327 -32.25 30.68 16.79
N LYS A 328 -31.34 29.91 17.41
CA LYS A 328 -31.22 28.48 17.20
C LYS A 328 -32.31 27.71 17.95
N SER A 329 -33.20 27.07 17.22
CA SER A 329 -34.09 26.11 17.81
C SER A 329 -33.31 24.91 18.42
N LEU A 330 -33.84 24.31 19.46
CA LEU A 330 -33.26 23.13 20.13
C LEU A 330 -32.96 21.99 19.15
N ILE A 331 -33.82 21.82 18.14
CA ILE A 331 -33.71 20.81 17.09
C ILE A 331 -32.47 21.07 16.20
N ILE A 332 -32.25 22.33 15.78
CA ILE A 332 -31.10 22.70 14.95
C ILE A 332 -29.79 22.50 15.72
N ASN A 333 -29.76 22.85 17.00
CA ASN A 333 -28.58 22.60 17.86
C ASN A 333 -28.28 21.11 18.00
N ASN A 334 -29.31 20.26 18.17
CA ASN A 334 -29.13 18.82 18.27
C ASN A 334 -28.61 18.21 16.96
N ILE A 335 -29.11 18.66 15.81
CA ILE A 335 -28.62 18.23 14.49
C ILE A 335 -27.17 18.67 14.30
N SER A 336 -26.81 19.89 14.62
CA SER A 336 -25.45 20.41 14.52
C SER A 336 -24.48 19.62 15.41
N ASN A 337 -24.82 19.42 16.67
CA ASN A 337 -24.02 18.67 17.63
C ASN A 337 -23.85 17.18 17.22
N SER A 338 -24.91 16.57 16.66
CA SER A 338 -24.83 15.20 16.18
C SER A 338 -23.93 15.08 14.96
N TYR A 339 -24.01 16.04 14.03
CA TYR A 339 -23.14 16.12 12.86
C TYR A 339 -21.67 16.28 13.27
N GLU A 340 -21.35 17.23 14.17
CA GLU A 340 -19.98 17.41 14.65
C GLU A 340 -19.43 16.14 15.32
N LYS A 341 -20.23 15.43 16.12
CA LYS A 341 -19.83 14.17 16.75
C LYS A 341 -19.52 13.08 15.72
N ILE A 342 -20.31 13.00 14.66
CA ILE A 342 -20.07 12.04 13.57
C ILE A 342 -18.79 12.40 12.82
N PHE A 343 -18.59 13.67 12.49
CA PHE A 343 -17.46 14.14 11.72
C PHE A 343 -16.13 14.06 12.48
N THR A 344 -16.09 14.45 13.75
CA THR A 344 -14.87 14.43 14.56
C THR A 344 -14.39 13.02 14.89
N LYS A 345 -15.31 12.05 14.95
CA LYS A 345 -15.00 10.64 15.24
C LYS A 345 -14.76 9.79 13.99
N SER A 346 -15.20 10.23 12.83
CA SER A 346 -15.12 9.43 11.62
C SER A 346 -13.75 9.51 10.96
N LEU A 347 -13.35 8.38 10.37
CA LEU A 347 -12.12 8.26 9.60
C LEU A 347 -12.32 8.94 8.23
N GLN A 348 -11.55 10.00 7.95
CA GLN A 348 -11.76 10.91 6.81
C GLN A 348 -11.18 10.39 5.50
N PHE A 349 -10.29 9.40 5.54
CA PHE A 349 -9.58 8.89 4.38
C PHE A 349 -9.75 7.39 4.25
N ILE A 350 -9.84 6.88 3.01
CA ILE A 350 -9.97 5.45 2.72
C ILE A 350 -9.00 5.03 1.61
N CYS A 351 -8.41 3.86 1.76
CA CYS A 351 -7.63 3.22 0.70
C CYS A 351 -8.54 2.53 -0.30
N ASN A 352 -8.46 2.92 -1.58
CA ASN A 352 -9.28 2.34 -2.65
C ASN A 352 -8.90 0.89 -2.99
N ASN A 353 -7.69 0.43 -2.57
CA ASN A 353 -7.24 -0.93 -2.85
C ASN A 353 -7.66 -1.95 -1.78
N CYS A 354 -7.58 -1.58 -0.49
CA CYS A 354 -7.80 -2.53 0.60
C CYS A 354 -8.84 -2.08 1.63
N GLY A 355 -9.44 -0.89 1.48
CA GLY A 355 -10.44 -0.36 2.40
C GLY A 355 -9.88 0.18 3.72
N TYR A 356 -8.54 0.24 3.92
CA TYR A 356 -7.94 0.83 5.13
C TYR A 356 -8.43 2.26 5.32
N LYS A 357 -8.87 2.60 6.54
CA LYS A 357 -9.39 3.92 6.89
C LYS A 357 -8.45 4.64 7.87
N SER A 358 -8.28 5.96 7.72
CA SER A 358 -7.44 6.76 8.61
C SER A 358 -7.98 8.18 8.82
N HIS A 359 -7.51 8.87 9.88
CA HIS A 359 -7.75 10.30 10.11
C HIS A 359 -6.74 11.19 9.37
N ILE A 360 -5.64 10.61 8.91
CA ILE A 360 -4.54 11.34 8.29
C ILE A 360 -4.40 10.87 6.85
N LEU A 361 -4.19 11.82 5.92
CA LEU A 361 -3.87 11.49 4.54
C LEU A 361 -2.45 10.91 4.46
N ASN A 362 -2.39 9.62 4.22
CA ASN A 362 -1.15 8.90 3.96
C ASN A 362 -1.01 8.66 2.46
N TRP A 363 0.17 8.86 1.92
CA TRP A 363 0.45 8.62 0.49
C TRP A 363 0.86 7.18 0.21
N PHE A 364 1.34 6.49 1.22
CA PHE A 364 1.65 5.08 1.24
C PHE A 364 0.69 4.38 2.21
N CYS A 365 -0.03 3.37 1.75
CA CYS A 365 -0.98 2.65 2.59
C CYS A 365 -0.24 1.66 3.50
N PRO A 366 -0.38 1.76 4.83
CA PRO A 366 0.34 0.87 5.75
C PRO A 366 -0.20 -0.58 5.73
N SER A 367 -1.41 -0.80 5.19
CA SER A 367 -2.04 -2.11 5.14
C SER A 367 -1.67 -2.90 3.87
N CYS A 368 -1.80 -2.29 2.69
CA CYS A 368 -1.54 -2.98 1.42
C CYS A 368 -0.25 -2.54 0.72
N ASN A 369 0.53 -1.66 1.34
CA ASN A 369 1.81 -1.14 0.84
C ASN A 369 1.74 -0.54 -0.57
N SER A 370 0.59 0.06 -0.92
CA SER A 370 0.40 0.72 -2.22
C SER A 370 0.51 2.23 -2.08
N TRP A 371 1.08 2.88 -3.10
CA TRP A 371 1.20 4.33 -3.19
C TRP A 371 -0.04 4.96 -3.83
N GLU A 372 -0.34 6.22 -3.47
CA GLU A 372 -1.42 7.06 -4.06
C GLU A 372 -2.82 6.42 -4.05
N CYS A 373 -3.06 5.45 -3.19
CA CYS A 373 -4.32 4.72 -3.13
C CYS A 373 -5.29 5.24 -2.06
N ILE A 374 -4.85 6.16 -1.20
CA ILE A 374 -5.68 6.74 -0.14
C ILE A 374 -6.25 8.07 -0.62
N ALA A 375 -7.57 8.18 -0.55
CA ALA A 375 -8.32 9.37 -0.96
C ALA A 375 -9.23 9.87 0.16
N PRO A 376 -9.60 11.17 0.16
CA PRO A 376 -10.61 11.70 1.06
C PRO A 376 -11.96 11.00 0.81
N ARG A 377 -12.68 10.75 1.88
CA ARG A 377 -14.05 10.24 1.82
C ARG A 377 -15.02 11.39 1.62
N SER A 378 -16.11 11.14 0.90
CA SER A 378 -17.19 12.10 0.84
C SER A 378 -17.89 12.22 2.19
N THR A 379 -18.46 13.38 2.47
CA THR A 379 -19.29 13.62 3.66
C THR A 379 -20.41 12.57 3.80
N ILE A 380 -20.92 12.12 2.67
CA ILE A 380 -22.02 11.15 2.57
C ILE A 380 -21.57 9.77 3.03
N ASP A 381 -20.40 9.29 2.55
CA ASP A 381 -19.86 7.98 2.94
C ASP A 381 -19.56 7.91 4.43
N ILE A 382 -19.17 9.06 5.00
CA ILE A 382 -18.91 9.19 6.44
C ILE A 382 -20.22 9.07 7.25
N ILE A 383 -21.30 9.68 6.77
CA ILE A 383 -22.62 9.61 7.44
C ILE A 383 -23.21 8.20 7.35
N GLU A 384 -23.04 7.52 6.23
CA GLU A 384 -23.52 6.14 6.02
C GLU A 384 -22.81 5.14 6.96
N ASP A 385 -21.51 5.26 7.17
CA ASP A 385 -20.78 4.42 8.13
C ASP A 385 -21.21 4.65 9.59
N GLY A 386 -21.59 5.87 9.96
CA GLY A 386 -22.08 6.20 11.30
C GLY A 386 -23.36 5.44 11.66
N LYS A 387 -24.21 5.15 10.67
CA LYS A 387 -25.46 4.40 10.86
C LYS A 387 -25.22 2.89 11.11
N THR A 388 -24.15 2.32 10.57
CA THR A 388 -23.83 0.89 10.72
C THR A 388 -23.18 0.58 12.06
N ASN A 389 -22.57 1.56 12.73
CA ASN A 389 -21.95 1.39 14.04
C ASN A 389 -22.89 1.58 15.23
N GLU A 390 -24.11 2.10 15.03
CA GLU A 390 -25.15 2.22 16.07
C GLU A 390 -26.09 1.00 16.11
N SER A 391 -25.94 0.05 15.18
CA SER A 391 -26.78 -1.15 15.06
C SER A 391 -26.07 -2.48 15.42
N ASN A 392 -24.90 -2.41 16.07
CA ASN A 392 -24.20 -3.60 16.59
C ASN A 392 -23.97 -3.51 18.11
#